data_b55116032cf7caf65682b5cba3d6d136
#
_entry.id   b55116032cf7caf65682b5cba3d6d136
#
_cell.length_a   1.000
_cell.length_b   1.000
_cell.length_c   1.000
_cell.angle_alpha   90.00
_cell.angle_beta   90.00
_cell.angle_gamma   90.00
#
_symmetry.space_group_name_H-M   'P 1'
#
loop_
_entity.id
_entity.type
_entity.pdbx_description
1 polymer ?
#
loop_
_entity_poly.entity_id
_entity_poly.type
_entity_poly.pdbx_seq_one_letter_code
_entity_poly.pdbx_strand_id
1 'polypeptide(L)'
;MATPVERMEPVPVSSRPGDGSPVADHNGARRRRLTGAQRQRSILYAAAEVFARRGYDGARIEEIAEAAGVSKGLIYEHFKGKRELYAHIRSKGTAESLDRVLEAAAAADADSRQQLEAALSAFLDFVAEQPLVWQVIEQEVSDPEINALMQSQQQRSEQAIAALLAADELMAAQDFDPEQIELLGVMINGAAVRAANWWLANPSVDRRQVLGPVMQFMWLGLEQIRLGAQLAD
;
A
#
# COMPACT_ATOMS: atom_id res chain seq x y z
N MET A 1 -23.43 2.55 2.69
CA MET A 1 -22.96 1.56 3.66
C MET A 1 -21.87 0.77 2.96
N ALA A 2 -20.63 1.19 3.13
CA ALA A 2 -19.48 0.49 2.56
C ALA A 2 -19.13 -0.71 3.45
N THR A 3 -18.96 -1.87 2.85
CA THR A 3 -18.51 -3.09 3.53
C THR A 3 -17.05 -2.87 4.01
N PRO A 4 -16.69 -3.23 5.25
CA PRO A 4 -15.34 -3.04 5.75
C PRO A 4 -14.33 -3.81 4.87
N VAL A 5 -13.31 -3.12 4.39
CA VAL A 5 -12.19 -3.72 3.67
C VAL A 5 -11.42 -4.59 4.66
N GLU A 6 -11.47 -5.91 4.44
CA GLU A 6 -10.86 -6.90 5.32
C GLU A 6 -9.32 -6.83 5.19
N ARG A 7 -8.66 -6.37 6.25
CA ARG A 7 -7.20 -6.25 6.35
C ARG A 7 -6.49 -7.56 5.98
N MET A 8 -5.38 -7.47 5.26
CA MET A 8 -4.46 -8.59 5.03
C MET A 8 -3.58 -8.78 6.28
N GLU A 9 -4.10 -9.41 7.33
CA GLU A 9 -3.27 -9.77 8.51
C GLU A 9 -2.49 -11.06 8.25
N PRO A 10 -1.24 -11.16 8.77
CA PRO A 10 -0.43 -12.35 8.62
C PRO A 10 -1.04 -13.52 9.40
N VAL A 11 -1.12 -14.68 8.76
CA VAL A 11 -1.51 -15.92 9.42
C VAL A 11 -0.32 -16.41 10.25
N PRO A 12 -0.46 -16.71 11.55
CA PRO A 12 0.66 -17.18 12.38
C PRO A 12 1.23 -18.49 11.84
N VAL A 13 2.53 -18.46 11.52
CA VAL A 13 3.30 -19.63 11.10
C VAL A 13 3.63 -20.46 12.34
N SER A 14 3.13 -21.68 12.40
CA SER A 14 3.43 -22.66 13.45
C SER A 14 4.91 -23.00 13.46
N SER A 15 5.55 -22.83 14.62
CA SER A 15 6.93 -23.13 14.93
C SER A 15 7.30 -24.58 14.62
N ARG A 16 8.53 -24.81 14.13
CA ARG A 16 9.12 -26.14 13.90
C ARG A 16 9.27 -26.93 15.20
N PRO A 17 8.99 -28.23 15.21
CA PRO A 17 9.34 -29.11 16.34
C PRO A 17 10.78 -29.61 16.20
N GLY A 18 11.54 -29.52 17.30
CA GLY A 18 12.80 -30.23 17.51
C GLY A 18 12.52 -31.62 18.07
N ASP A 19 13.27 -32.54 17.52
CA ASP A 19 13.83 -33.82 17.98
C ASP A 19 13.17 -34.63 19.12
N GLY A 20 12.97 -35.93 18.84
CA GLY A 20 13.21 -37.02 19.79
C GLY A 20 12.02 -37.88 20.28
N SER A 21 11.82 -39.01 19.57
CA SER A 21 11.32 -40.35 20.07
C SER A 21 9.80 -40.64 20.11
N PRO A 22 9.41 -41.90 19.85
CA PRO A 22 8.09 -42.31 19.42
C PRO A 22 7.18 -42.66 20.59
N VAL A 23 6.05 -41.99 20.70
CA VAL A 23 4.90 -42.51 21.44
C VAL A 23 3.70 -42.44 20.49
N ALA A 24 3.18 -43.64 20.19
CA ALA A 24 1.94 -43.79 19.48
C ALA A 24 0.81 -43.14 20.29
N ASP A 25 0.19 -42.13 19.74
CA ASP A 25 -1.16 -41.78 20.16
C ASP A 25 -1.98 -41.23 18.97
N HIS A 26 -3.09 -41.92 18.76
CA HIS A 26 -4.09 -41.64 17.75
C HIS A 26 -4.84 -40.37 18.15
N ASN A 27 -4.35 -39.24 17.71
CA ASN A 27 -5.21 -38.06 17.65
C ASN A 27 -4.97 -37.31 16.34
N GLY A 28 -5.67 -37.77 15.30
CA GLY A 28 -5.73 -37.10 14.01
C GLY A 28 -6.27 -35.70 14.22
N ALA A 29 -5.38 -34.75 14.52
CA ALA A 29 -5.68 -33.34 14.43
C ALA A 29 -6.18 -33.07 12.99
N ARG A 30 -7.50 -33.07 12.81
CA ARG A 30 -8.17 -32.65 11.60
C ARG A 30 -7.58 -31.31 11.24
N ARG A 31 -6.63 -31.28 10.30
CA ARG A 31 -6.18 -30.05 9.67
C ARG A 31 -7.44 -29.28 9.30
N ARG A 32 -7.74 -28.23 10.07
CA ARG A 32 -8.92 -27.40 9.90
C ARG A 32 -8.90 -26.92 8.46
N ARG A 33 -9.79 -27.44 7.62
CA ARG A 33 -9.88 -27.04 6.22
C ARG A 33 -10.11 -25.55 6.18
N LEU A 34 -9.13 -24.80 5.68
CA LEU A 34 -9.25 -23.37 5.47
C LEU A 34 -10.49 -23.10 4.61
N THR A 35 -11.25 -22.06 4.94
CA THR A 35 -12.35 -21.56 4.09
C THR A 35 -11.79 -21.07 2.75
N GLY A 36 -12.63 -20.92 1.74
CA GLY A 36 -12.22 -20.33 0.44
C GLY A 36 -11.54 -18.98 0.61
N ALA A 37 -12.09 -18.09 1.45
CA ALA A 37 -11.52 -16.79 1.74
C ALA A 37 -10.16 -16.87 2.46
N GLN A 38 -10.00 -17.79 3.41
CA GLN A 38 -8.70 -18.01 4.08
C GLN A 38 -7.64 -18.53 3.12
N ARG A 39 -8.01 -19.41 2.20
CA ARG A 39 -7.10 -19.92 1.14
C ARG A 39 -6.67 -18.82 0.20
N GLN A 40 -7.60 -18.00 -0.26
CA GLN A 40 -7.29 -16.87 -1.13
C GLN A 40 -6.34 -15.89 -0.45
N ARG A 41 -6.55 -15.57 0.83
CA ARG A 41 -5.63 -14.73 1.62
C ARG A 41 -4.23 -15.34 1.73
N SER A 42 -4.14 -16.65 2.00
CA SER A 42 -2.85 -17.36 2.06
C SER A 42 -2.11 -17.31 0.71
N ILE A 43 -2.83 -17.47 -0.40
CA ILE A 43 -2.24 -17.35 -1.76
C ILE A 43 -1.74 -15.93 -1.99
N LEU A 44 -2.54 -14.91 -1.67
CA LEU A 44 -2.16 -13.51 -1.87
C LEU A 44 -0.94 -13.10 -1.04
N TYR A 45 -0.88 -13.54 0.22
CA TYR A 45 0.28 -13.28 1.09
C TYR A 45 1.56 -13.94 0.56
N ALA A 46 1.50 -15.24 0.23
CA ALA A 46 2.64 -15.96 -0.35
C ALA A 46 3.07 -15.35 -1.70
N ALA A 47 2.11 -14.93 -2.51
CA ALA A 47 2.40 -14.28 -3.78
C ALA A 47 3.09 -12.91 -3.58
N ALA A 48 2.63 -12.10 -2.61
CA ALA A 48 3.27 -10.84 -2.29
C ALA A 48 4.73 -11.06 -1.83
N GLU A 49 4.99 -12.07 -1.00
CA GLU A 49 6.34 -12.43 -0.56
C GLU A 49 7.24 -12.85 -1.73
N VAL A 50 6.74 -13.70 -2.63
CA VAL A 50 7.51 -14.17 -3.80
C VAL A 50 7.76 -13.01 -4.76
N PHE A 51 6.76 -12.18 -5.05
CA PHE A 51 6.92 -11.01 -5.90
C PHE A 51 7.88 -9.98 -5.31
N ALA A 52 7.78 -9.68 -4.01
CA ALA A 52 8.70 -8.75 -3.34
C ALA A 52 10.16 -9.20 -3.47
N ARG A 53 10.41 -10.51 -3.33
CA ARG A 53 11.77 -11.09 -3.38
C ARG A 53 12.32 -11.29 -4.79
N ARG A 54 11.48 -11.72 -5.75
CA ARG A 54 11.90 -12.14 -7.09
C ARG A 54 11.61 -11.13 -8.19
N GLY A 55 10.82 -10.12 -7.89
CA GLY A 55 10.20 -9.28 -8.90
C GLY A 55 9.08 -9.99 -9.66
N TYR A 56 8.32 -9.24 -10.43
CA TYR A 56 7.27 -9.80 -11.28
C TYR A 56 7.83 -10.80 -12.28
N ASP A 57 8.89 -10.45 -13.02
CA ASP A 57 9.42 -11.28 -14.11
C ASP A 57 10.02 -12.58 -13.59
N GLY A 58 10.75 -12.54 -12.47
CA GLY A 58 11.42 -13.70 -11.87
C GLY A 58 10.50 -14.64 -11.08
N ALA A 59 9.32 -14.19 -10.67
CA ALA A 59 8.39 -15.01 -9.90
C ALA A 59 7.70 -16.08 -10.75
N ARG A 60 7.49 -17.27 -10.18
CA ARG A 60 6.81 -18.40 -10.82
C ARG A 60 5.60 -18.83 -9.99
N ILE A 61 4.53 -19.26 -10.66
CA ILE A 61 3.30 -19.76 -9.99
C ILE A 61 3.60 -21.00 -9.14
N GLU A 62 4.54 -21.84 -9.56
CA GLU A 62 4.99 -23.01 -8.80
C GLU A 62 5.57 -22.61 -7.44
N GLU A 63 6.44 -21.60 -7.40
CA GLU A 63 7.05 -21.08 -6.17
C GLU A 63 5.99 -20.46 -5.24
N ILE A 64 5.02 -19.74 -5.82
CA ILE A 64 3.90 -19.19 -5.06
C ILE A 64 3.02 -20.31 -4.46
N ALA A 65 2.73 -21.36 -5.22
CA ALA A 65 1.94 -22.50 -4.76
C ALA A 65 2.64 -23.23 -3.61
N GLU A 66 3.95 -23.45 -3.72
CA GLU A 66 4.78 -24.03 -2.67
C GLU A 66 4.78 -23.15 -1.41
N ALA A 67 5.02 -21.85 -1.54
CA ALA A 67 5.02 -20.91 -0.43
C ALA A 67 3.65 -20.81 0.27
N ALA A 68 2.56 -20.89 -0.49
CA ALA A 68 1.20 -20.89 0.04
C ALA A 68 0.76 -22.24 0.62
N GLY A 69 1.53 -23.33 0.40
CA GLY A 69 1.18 -24.68 0.81
C GLY A 69 -0.06 -25.25 0.07
N VAL A 70 -0.26 -24.85 -1.20
CA VAL A 70 -1.41 -25.23 -2.02
C VAL A 70 -0.97 -25.86 -3.35
N SER A 71 -1.90 -26.51 -4.06
CA SER A 71 -1.64 -26.96 -5.42
C SER A 71 -1.65 -25.79 -6.40
N LYS A 72 -0.86 -25.89 -7.47
CA LYS A 72 -0.90 -24.96 -8.58
C LYS A 72 -2.31 -24.82 -9.19
N GLY A 73 -3.06 -25.92 -9.26
CA GLY A 73 -4.45 -25.94 -9.73
C GLY A 73 -5.35 -25.03 -8.89
N LEU A 74 -5.16 -24.99 -7.57
CA LEU A 74 -5.93 -24.12 -6.70
C LEU A 74 -5.68 -22.63 -6.97
N ILE A 75 -4.44 -22.26 -7.33
CA ILE A 75 -4.17 -20.87 -7.74
C ILE A 75 -4.95 -20.53 -9.01
N TYR A 76 -4.97 -21.45 -10.00
CA TYR A 76 -5.70 -21.23 -11.25
C TYR A 76 -7.24 -21.25 -11.09
N GLU A 77 -7.78 -21.84 -10.02
CA GLU A 77 -9.20 -21.70 -9.65
C GLU A 77 -9.57 -20.27 -9.25
N HIS A 78 -8.61 -19.50 -8.74
CA HIS A 78 -8.83 -18.14 -8.24
C HIS A 78 -8.31 -17.05 -9.19
N PHE A 79 -7.24 -17.32 -9.94
CA PHE A 79 -6.54 -16.36 -10.79
C PHE A 79 -6.15 -17.03 -12.12
N LYS A 80 -6.40 -16.38 -13.25
CA LYS A 80 -6.07 -16.91 -14.59
C LYS A 80 -4.57 -17.08 -14.82
N GLY A 81 -3.72 -16.45 -13.97
CA GLY A 81 -2.27 -16.56 -14.05
C GLY A 81 -1.54 -15.52 -13.23
N LYS A 82 -0.21 -15.48 -13.40
CA LYS A 82 0.70 -14.60 -12.67
C LYS A 82 0.32 -13.11 -12.78
N ARG A 83 -0.06 -12.66 -14.00
CA ARG A 83 -0.44 -11.26 -14.24
C ARG A 83 -1.67 -10.87 -13.43
N GLU A 84 -2.73 -11.65 -13.46
CA GLU A 84 -3.96 -11.35 -12.71
C GLU A 84 -3.71 -11.35 -11.21
N LEU A 85 -2.93 -12.32 -10.71
CA LEU A 85 -2.55 -12.40 -9.31
C LEU A 85 -1.74 -11.17 -8.86
N TYR A 86 -0.74 -10.75 -9.66
CA TYR A 86 0.05 -9.55 -9.39
C TYR A 86 -0.80 -8.28 -9.42
N ALA A 87 -1.59 -8.12 -10.50
CA ALA A 87 -2.49 -6.98 -10.66
C ALA A 87 -3.51 -6.89 -9.51
N HIS A 88 -4.01 -8.04 -9.02
CA HIS A 88 -4.93 -8.08 -7.87
C HIS A 88 -4.28 -7.58 -6.59
N ILE A 89 -3.06 -8.06 -6.25
CA ILE A 89 -2.33 -7.62 -5.06
C ILE A 89 -2.09 -6.11 -5.13
N ARG A 90 -1.58 -5.64 -6.26
CA ARG A 90 -1.28 -4.24 -6.48
C ARG A 90 -2.52 -3.35 -6.38
N SER A 91 -3.58 -3.69 -7.12
CA SER A 91 -4.82 -2.90 -7.12
C SER A 91 -5.47 -2.84 -5.75
N LYS A 92 -5.52 -3.97 -5.05
CA LYS A 92 -6.07 -4.01 -3.69
C LYS A 92 -5.23 -3.20 -2.72
N GLY A 93 -3.89 -3.33 -2.76
CA GLY A 93 -3.00 -2.59 -1.90
C GLY A 93 -3.06 -1.08 -2.15
N THR A 94 -3.05 -0.64 -3.41
CA THR A 94 -3.16 0.79 -3.76
C THR A 94 -4.51 1.36 -3.34
N ALA A 95 -5.62 0.64 -3.56
CA ALA A 95 -6.94 1.08 -3.14
C ALA A 95 -7.03 1.19 -1.61
N GLU A 96 -6.56 0.18 -0.87
CA GLU A 96 -6.53 0.20 0.59
C GLU A 96 -5.70 1.36 1.15
N SER A 97 -4.52 1.61 0.56
CA SER A 97 -3.68 2.75 0.95
C SER A 97 -4.40 4.08 0.76
N LEU A 98 -5.02 4.26 -0.41
CA LEU A 98 -5.74 5.49 -0.74
C LEU A 98 -6.97 5.68 0.16
N ASP A 99 -7.76 4.63 0.37
CA ASP A 99 -8.95 4.69 1.24
C ASP A 99 -8.57 5.12 2.66
N ARG A 100 -7.50 4.54 3.24
CA ARG A 100 -7.00 4.92 4.57
C ARG A 100 -6.56 6.39 4.64
N VAL A 101 -5.88 6.88 3.61
CA VAL A 101 -5.45 8.27 3.50
C VAL A 101 -6.66 9.21 3.49
N LEU A 102 -7.65 8.93 2.65
CA LEU A 102 -8.86 9.74 2.52
C LEU A 102 -9.73 9.70 3.78
N GLU A 103 -9.91 8.53 4.37
CA GLU A 103 -10.64 8.37 5.63
C GLU A 103 -9.97 9.13 6.78
N ALA A 104 -8.64 9.07 6.88
CA ALA A 104 -7.89 9.78 7.91
C ALA A 104 -7.96 11.31 7.72
N ALA A 105 -7.84 11.80 6.50
CA ALA A 105 -7.99 13.22 6.19
C ALA A 105 -9.41 13.71 6.52
N ALA A 106 -10.44 12.94 6.16
CA ALA A 106 -11.84 13.30 6.40
C ALA A 106 -12.24 13.23 7.90
N ALA A 107 -11.56 12.40 8.69
CA ALA A 107 -11.82 12.25 10.12
C ALA A 107 -11.10 13.31 10.96
N ALA A 108 -10.08 13.98 10.42
CA ALA A 108 -9.39 15.08 11.06
C ALA A 108 -10.29 16.33 11.11
N ASP A 109 -10.10 17.17 12.13
CA ASP A 109 -10.80 18.46 12.23
C ASP A 109 -10.54 19.32 11.00
N ALA A 110 -11.33 20.40 10.81
CA ALA A 110 -11.30 21.26 9.62
C ALA A 110 -9.96 22.01 9.38
N ASP A 111 -8.92 21.75 10.16
CA ASP A 111 -7.57 22.28 9.97
C ASP A 111 -6.81 21.45 8.93
N SER A 112 -6.53 22.07 7.79
CA SER A 112 -5.82 21.45 6.66
C SER A 112 -4.45 20.88 7.03
N ARG A 113 -3.77 21.45 8.03
CA ARG A 113 -2.50 20.90 8.56
C ARG A 113 -2.73 19.55 9.23
N GLN A 114 -3.77 19.45 10.07
CA GLN A 114 -4.13 18.21 10.75
C GLN A 114 -4.61 17.16 9.74
N GLN A 115 -5.35 17.56 8.71
CA GLN A 115 -5.77 16.67 7.62
C GLN A 115 -4.57 16.09 6.87
N LEU A 116 -3.58 16.92 6.50
CA LEU A 116 -2.34 16.47 5.86
C LEU A 116 -1.54 15.52 6.78
N GLU A 117 -1.41 15.86 8.07
CA GLU A 117 -0.69 15.04 9.04
C GLU A 117 -1.37 13.68 9.23
N ALA A 118 -2.69 13.65 9.35
CA ALA A 118 -3.48 12.43 9.47
C ALA A 118 -3.36 11.55 8.21
N ALA A 119 -3.46 12.15 7.02
CA ALA A 119 -3.29 11.48 5.74
C ALA A 119 -1.91 10.84 5.59
N LEU A 120 -0.85 11.62 5.84
CA LEU A 120 0.54 11.12 5.77
C LEU A 120 0.81 10.06 6.83
N SER A 121 0.25 10.22 8.04
CA SER A 121 0.31 9.24 9.12
C SER A 121 -0.31 7.91 8.70
N ALA A 122 -1.53 7.93 8.16
CA ALA A 122 -2.24 6.73 7.69
C ALA A 122 -1.51 6.03 6.53
N PHE A 123 -0.91 6.81 5.62
CA PHE A 123 -0.07 6.28 4.55
C PHE A 123 1.17 5.55 5.09
N LEU A 124 1.91 6.15 6.01
CA LEU A 124 3.08 5.51 6.62
C LEU A 124 2.70 4.28 7.46
N ASP A 125 1.53 4.29 8.12
CA ASP A 125 1.02 3.13 8.85
C ASP A 125 0.71 1.97 7.89
N PHE A 126 0.09 2.24 6.73
CA PHE A 126 -0.12 1.23 5.69
C PHE A 126 1.22 0.61 5.23
N VAL A 127 2.23 1.44 4.95
CA VAL A 127 3.56 0.97 4.51
C VAL A 127 4.22 0.09 5.59
N ALA A 128 4.11 0.47 6.87
CA ALA A 128 4.67 -0.29 7.99
C ALA A 128 3.94 -1.62 8.22
N GLU A 129 2.63 -1.63 8.10
CA GLU A 129 1.79 -2.82 8.32
C GLU A 129 1.87 -3.81 7.15
N GLN A 130 2.08 -3.32 5.92
CA GLN A 130 2.06 -4.12 4.71
C GLN A 130 3.31 -3.90 3.80
N PRO A 131 4.52 -4.07 4.35
CA PRO A 131 5.75 -3.74 3.61
C PRO A 131 5.93 -4.58 2.34
N LEU A 132 5.49 -5.84 2.32
CA LEU A 132 5.56 -6.70 1.13
C LEU A 132 4.61 -6.24 0.03
N VAL A 133 3.39 -5.82 0.40
CA VAL A 133 2.42 -5.27 -0.56
C VAL A 133 2.93 -3.95 -1.12
N TRP A 134 3.49 -3.09 -0.27
CA TRP A 134 4.10 -1.84 -0.70
C TRP A 134 5.27 -2.07 -1.67
N GLN A 135 6.15 -3.04 -1.39
CA GLN A 135 7.23 -3.42 -2.31
C GLN A 135 6.69 -3.86 -3.67
N VAL A 136 5.59 -4.63 -3.70
CA VAL A 136 4.93 -5.02 -4.97
C VAL A 136 4.34 -3.80 -5.68
N ILE A 137 3.77 -2.83 -4.95
CA ILE A 137 3.23 -1.59 -5.52
C ILE A 137 4.34 -0.76 -6.19
N GLU A 138 5.52 -0.69 -5.62
CA GLU A 138 6.63 0.14 -6.09
C GLU A 138 7.59 -0.56 -7.07
N GLN A 139 7.37 -1.84 -7.36
CA GLN A 139 8.21 -2.57 -8.33
C GLN A 139 8.01 -2.06 -9.74
N GLU A 140 9.12 -1.85 -10.44
CA GLU A 140 9.13 -1.70 -11.90
C GLU A 140 8.83 -3.05 -12.56
N VAL A 141 7.99 -3.03 -13.57
CA VAL A 141 7.54 -4.23 -14.29
C VAL A 141 7.65 -4.00 -15.79
N SER A 142 8.10 -5.00 -16.53
CA SER A 142 8.23 -4.92 -18.00
C SER A 142 6.91 -5.15 -18.75
N ASP A 143 5.86 -5.69 -18.08
CA ASP A 143 4.56 -6.01 -18.69
C ASP A 143 3.75 -4.72 -18.97
N PRO A 144 3.42 -4.43 -20.27
CA PRO A 144 2.74 -3.18 -20.63
C PRO A 144 1.34 -3.02 -20.02
N GLU A 145 0.60 -4.12 -19.82
CA GLU A 145 -0.75 -4.05 -19.22
C GLU A 145 -0.66 -3.69 -17.72
N ILE A 146 0.36 -4.24 -17.03
CA ILE A 146 0.62 -3.88 -15.65
C ILE A 146 1.07 -2.43 -15.58
N ASN A 147 1.95 -1.96 -16.47
CA ASN A 147 2.40 -0.56 -16.49
C ASN A 147 1.23 0.41 -16.73
N ALA A 148 0.31 0.10 -17.63
CA ALA A 148 -0.88 0.92 -17.84
C ALA A 148 -1.77 0.97 -16.57
N LEU A 149 -1.93 -0.18 -15.88
CA LEU A 149 -2.62 -0.23 -14.59
C LEU A 149 -1.90 0.64 -13.54
N MET A 150 -0.57 0.55 -13.46
CA MET A 150 0.24 1.35 -12.53
C MET A 150 0.02 2.85 -12.74
N GLN A 151 0.12 3.31 -13.98
CA GLN A 151 -0.09 4.71 -14.33
C GLN A 151 -1.49 5.19 -13.94
N SER A 152 -2.53 4.39 -14.23
CA SER A 152 -3.90 4.75 -13.88
C SER A 152 -4.14 4.83 -12.36
N GLN A 153 -3.49 3.97 -11.58
CA GLN A 153 -3.57 3.98 -10.12
C GLN A 153 -2.84 5.17 -9.52
N GLN A 154 -1.64 5.46 -10.01
CA GLN A 154 -0.87 6.63 -9.60
C GLN A 154 -1.65 7.92 -9.87
N GLN A 155 -2.15 8.09 -11.09
CA GLN A 155 -2.96 9.25 -11.47
C GLN A 155 -4.19 9.40 -10.57
N ARG A 156 -4.87 8.31 -10.22
CA ARG A 156 -6.02 8.35 -9.30
C ARG A 156 -5.62 8.85 -7.90
N SER A 157 -4.48 8.42 -7.37
CA SER A 157 -3.98 8.88 -6.08
C SER A 157 -3.64 10.38 -6.12
N GLU A 158 -2.97 10.82 -7.18
CA GLU A 158 -2.61 12.23 -7.40
C GLU A 158 -3.86 13.13 -7.53
N GLN A 159 -4.86 12.69 -8.30
CA GLN A 159 -6.15 13.38 -8.44
C GLN A 159 -6.92 13.45 -7.12
N ALA A 160 -6.89 12.40 -6.31
CA ALA A 160 -7.53 12.42 -5.00
C ALA A 160 -6.88 13.45 -4.05
N ILE A 161 -5.55 13.55 -4.06
CA ILE A 161 -4.81 14.58 -3.31
C ILE A 161 -5.13 15.98 -3.85
N ALA A 162 -5.12 16.16 -5.17
CA ALA A 162 -5.49 17.43 -5.81
C ALA A 162 -6.92 17.87 -5.43
N ALA A 163 -7.86 16.93 -5.36
CA ALA A 163 -9.23 17.21 -4.93
C ALA A 163 -9.32 17.67 -3.47
N LEU A 164 -8.51 17.08 -2.57
CA LEU A 164 -8.41 17.56 -1.18
C LEU A 164 -7.84 18.97 -1.10
N LEU A 165 -6.81 19.29 -1.90
CA LEU A 165 -6.27 20.64 -1.97
C LEU A 165 -7.28 21.65 -2.51
N ALA A 166 -8.00 21.31 -3.56
CA ALA A 166 -9.03 22.18 -4.15
C ALA A 166 -10.21 22.45 -3.21
N ALA A 167 -10.48 21.54 -2.26
CA ALA A 167 -11.52 21.71 -1.25
C ALA A 167 -11.09 22.60 -0.07
N ASP A 168 -9.82 22.94 0.07
CA ASP A 168 -9.34 23.89 1.09
C ASP A 168 -9.73 25.31 0.74
N GLU A 169 -10.39 26.03 1.67
CA GLU A 169 -10.92 27.38 1.43
C GLU A 169 -9.84 28.40 1.06
N LEU A 170 -8.66 28.31 1.68
CA LEU A 170 -7.55 29.22 1.39
C LEU A 170 -6.91 28.91 0.03
N MET A 171 -6.80 27.63 -0.34
CA MET A 171 -6.34 27.22 -1.67
C MET A 171 -7.34 27.65 -2.75
N ALA A 172 -8.64 27.47 -2.50
CA ALA A 172 -9.71 27.88 -3.41
C ALA A 172 -9.79 29.41 -3.60
N ALA A 173 -9.28 30.19 -2.65
CA ALA A 173 -9.19 31.65 -2.73
C ALA A 173 -7.99 32.15 -3.57
N GLN A 174 -7.04 31.25 -3.92
CA GLN A 174 -5.94 31.58 -4.81
C GLN A 174 -6.36 31.35 -6.28
N ASP A 175 -5.78 32.12 -7.19
CA ASP A 175 -6.06 32.03 -8.63
C ASP A 175 -5.19 30.94 -9.29
N PHE A 176 -5.36 29.68 -8.82
CA PHE A 176 -4.67 28.54 -9.40
C PHE A 176 -5.47 27.91 -10.54
N ASP A 177 -4.81 27.69 -11.66
CA ASP A 177 -5.34 26.82 -12.70
C ASP A 177 -5.46 25.36 -12.21
N PRO A 178 -6.43 24.59 -12.74
CA PRO A 178 -6.60 23.17 -12.38
C PRO A 178 -5.31 22.35 -12.52
N GLU A 179 -4.50 22.63 -13.55
CA GLU A 179 -3.23 21.96 -13.81
C GLU A 179 -2.19 22.24 -12.70
N GLN A 180 -2.21 23.43 -12.10
CA GLN A 180 -1.32 23.77 -10.98
C GLN A 180 -1.71 23.01 -9.71
N ILE A 181 -3.00 22.86 -9.43
CA ILE A 181 -3.49 22.04 -8.31
C ILE A 181 -3.14 20.56 -8.53
N GLU A 182 -3.29 20.05 -9.76
CA GLU A 182 -2.89 18.69 -10.12
C GLU A 182 -1.38 18.50 -9.88
N LEU A 183 -0.53 19.45 -10.30
CA LEU A 183 0.91 19.41 -10.07
C LEU A 183 1.26 19.34 -8.57
N LEU A 184 0.57 20.11 -7.73
CA LEU A 184 0.74 20.04 -6.27
C LEU A 184 0.39 18.63 -5.73
N GLY A 185 -0.68 18.03 -6.25
CA GLY A 185 -1.05 16.64 -5.93
C GLY A 185 0.06 15.64 -6.29
N VAL A 186 0.65 15.78 -7.49
CA VAL A 186 1.79 14.98 -7.95
C VAL A 186 3.00 15.15 -7.03
N MET A 187 3.33 16.39 -6.64
CA MET A 187 4.48 16.69 -5.77
C MET A 187 4.30 16.09 -4.37
N ILE A 188 3.12 16.21 -3.77
CA ILE A 188 2.80 15.67 -2.45
C ILE A 188 2.88 14.14 -2.48
N ASN A 189 2.23 13.51 -3.46
CA ASN A 189 2.27 12.05 -3.63
C ASN A 189 3.71 11.57 -3.81
N GLY A 190 4.47 12.21 -4.70
CA GLY A 190 5.86 11.87 -4.97
C GLY A 190 6.74 11.97 -3.72
N ALA A 191 6.60 13.04 -2.92
CA ALA A 191 7.37 13.22 -1.69
C ALA A 191 7.02 12.15 -0.64
N ALA A 192 5.72 11.82 -0.46
CA ALA A 192 5.28 10.76 0.46
C ALA A 192 5.83 9.38 0.06
N VAL A 193 5.69 9.02 -1.21
CA VAL A 193 6.20 7.75 -1.77
C VAL A 193 7.72 7.63 -1.62
N ARG A 194 8.46 8.68 -1.96
CA ARG A 194 9.93 8.66 -1.82
C ARG A 194 10.38 8.57 -0.37
N ALA A 195 9.69 9.24 0.55
CA ALA A 195 9.96 9.15 1.98
C ALA A 195 9.69 7.73 2.52
N ALA A 196 8.60 7.10 2.11
CA ALA A 196 8.26 5.72 2.50
C ALA A 196 9.31 4.72 1.99
N ASN A 197 9.73 4.84 0.72
CA ASN A 197 10.76 3.97 0.14
C ASN A 197 12.12 4.15 0.84
N TRP A 198 12.49 5.41 1.15
CA TRP A 198 13.68 5.68 1.93
C TRP A 198 13.60 5.06 3.33
N TRP A 199 12.45 5.18 4.00
CA TRP A 199 12.23 4.61 5.33
C TRP A 199 12.36 3.09 5.34
N LEU A 200 11.73 2.39 4.39
CA LEU A 200 11.88 0.93 4.28
C LEU A 200 13.33 0.48 4.04
N ALA A 201 14.12 1.29 3.35
CA ALA A 201 15.56 1.04 3.16
C ALA A 201 16.39 1.36 4.43
N ASN A 202 15.81 2.03 5.44
CA ASN A 202 16.45 2.44 6.67
C ASN A 202 15.68 1.97 7.92
N PRO A 203 15.60 0.66 8.17
CA PRO A 203 14.70 0.07 9.17
C PRO A 203 15.03 0.44 10.63
N SER A 204 16.20 1.04 10.88
CA SER A 204 16.58 1.57 12.20
C SER A 204 15.97 2.94 12.52
N VAL A 205 15.35 3.60 11.54
CA VAL A 205 14.73 4.92 11.70
C VAL A 205 13.31 4.75 12.21
N ASP A 206 13.00 5.42 13.32
CA ASP A 206 11.64 5.42 13.88
C ASP A 206 10.67 6.17 12.94
N ARG A 207 9.42 5.70 12.88
CA ARG A 207 8.35 6.32 12.08
C ARG A 207 8.20 7.83 12.32
N ARG A 208 8.32 8.28 13.57
CA ARG A 208 8.20 9.70 13.92
C ARG A 208 9.34 10.54 13.32
N GLN A 209 10.52 9.95 13.20
CA GLN A 209 11.68 10.59 12.56
C GLN A 209 11.50 10.76 11.06
N VAL A 210 10.56 10.02 10.43
CA VAL A 210 10.17 10.19 9.03
C VAL A 210 9.01 11.17 8.92
N LEU A 211 7.95 10.96 9.70
CA LEU A 211 6.74 11.78 9.64
C LEU A 211 7.03 13.27 9.86
N GLY A 212 7.78 13.60 10.89
CA GLY A 212 8.06 15.00 11.28
C GLY A 212 8.72 15.81 10.16
N PRO A 213 9.90 15.42 9.66
CA PRO A 213 10.57 16.13 8.57
C PRO A 213 9.75 16.21 7.28
N VAL A 214 9.08 15.12 6.89
CA VAL A 214 8.25 15.10 5.68
C VAL A 214 7.08 16.07 5.82
N MET A 215 6.40 16.02 6.98
CA MET A 215 5.32 16.96 7.30
C MET A 215 5.79 18.41 7.30
N GLN A 216 6.93 18.69 7.92
CA GLN A 216 7.50 20.04 7.94
C GLN A 216 7.82 20.56 6.53
N PHE A 217 8.43 19.71 5.70
CA PHE A 217 8.77 20.05 4.31
C PHE A 217 7.52 20.36 3.48
N MET A 218 6.49 19.49 3.57
CA MET A 218 5.26 19.66 2.82
C MET A 218 4.45 20.86 3.32
N TRP A 219 4.27 20.96 4.65
CA TRP A 219 3.40 21.97 5.24
C TRP A 219 3.93 23.38 5.04
N LEU A 220 5.22 23.64 5.28
CA LEU A 220 5.78 24.99 5.14
C LEU A 220 5.64 25.50 3.70
N GLY A 221 5.81 24.64 2.69
CA GLY A 221 5.58 25.01 1.30
C GLY A 221 4.11 25.29 1.01
N LEU A 222 3.23 24.39 1.40
CA LEU A 222 1.78 24.52 1.19
C LEU A 222 1.18 25.72 1.92
N GLU A 223 1.59 25.98 3.17
CA GLU A 223 1.10 27.11 3.95
C GLU A 223 1.42 28.44 3.27
N GLN A 224 2.64 28.60 2.76
CA GLN A 224 3.02 29.82 2.02
C GLN A 224 2.19 29.97 0.74
N ILE A 225 1.99 28.89 -0.01
CA ILE A 225 1.16 28.88 -1.21
C ILE A 225 -0.30 29.24 -0.85
N ARG A 226 -0.87 28.63 0.19
CA ARG A 226 -2.25 28.91 0.67
C ARG A 226 -2.46 30.37 1.09
N LEU A 227 -1.41 31.00 1.61
CA LEU A 227 -1.41 32.41 2.02
C LEU A 227 -1.11 33.38 0.86
N GLY A 228 -0.97 32.89 -0.38
CA GLY A 228 -0.71 33.72 -1.57
C GLY A 228 0.71 34.24 -1.65
N ALA A 229 1.67 33.61 -0.95
CA ALA A 229 3.07 33.98 -1.08
C ALA A 229 3.60 33.66 -2.49
N GLN A 230 4.21 34.66 -3.14
CA GLN A 230 4.91 34.48 -4.40
C GLN A 230 6.41 34.57 -4.16
N LEU A 231 7.17 33.80 -4.94
CA LEU A 231 8.63 33.97 -4.94
C LEU A 231 8.95 35.31 -5.52
N ALA A 232 9.81 36.07 -4.84
CA ALA A 232 10.33 37.32 -5.41
C ALA A 232 11.21 36.99 -6.64
N ASP A 233 11.00 37.73 -7.74
CA ASP A 233 11.80 37.62 -8.96
C ASP A 233 13.28 37.94 -8.72
#